data_083ca6422c6a7289b8b40c432ecad136
#
_entry.id   083ca6422c6a7289b8b40c432ecad136
#
_cell.length_a   1.000
_cell.length_b   1.000
_cell.length_c   1.000
_cell.angle_alpha   90.00
_cell.angle_beta   90.00
_cell.angle_gamma   90.00
#
_symmetry.space_group_name_H-M   'P 1'
#
loop_
_entity.id
_entity.type
_entity.pdbx_description
1 polymer ?
#
loop_
_entity_poly.entity_id
_entity_poly.type
_entity_poly.pdbx_seq_one_letter_code
_entity_poly.pdbx_strand_id
1 'polypeptide(L)'
;MEAVLLFSMVIILLLIGVPIAVGLGLSSIVFLLVYSDASLASIAQTMFNAFAGHFTLLAIPFFILASAFMSTGGVAQRIIRFAIAAVGHFPGGLAIAGVFACMLFAALSGSSPATVVAIGSIVIAGMREVGYTKEFAAGVISNAGTLGILIPPSIVMVVYAASVDVSVGRMFLAGVIPGIVAGLMLMVSIYIVAKVRGLPSQPKASWRELFSAGWNAGFGLFLIVIILGGIYGGIFTPTEAAAVAAIYAFVIANFIYRDMGPLKGDGDIPISLLKKPSALFTAWFHPDTKRTLLEAGKLTIMLMFIIANALILKHVLTEERIPQLITEALLSAGFGPIMFLVMVNLILLIGGQFMEPSGLLIIVAPL
;
A
#
# COMPACT_ATOMS: atom_id res chain seq x y z
N MET A 1 19.34 -21.47 20.85
CA MET A 1 18.23 -22.46 20.84
C MET A 1 16.87 -21.74 20.94
N GLU A 2 16.77 -20.75 21.76
CA GLU A 2 15.56 -19.94 22.04
C GLU A 2 14.99 -19.25 20.81
N ALA A 3 15.83 -18.61 20.00
CA ALA A 3 15.40 -18.01 18.73
C ALA A 3 14.71 -19.00 17.78
N VAL A 4 15.28 -20.21 17.66
CA VAL A 4 14.72 -21.27 16.81
C VAL A 4 13.36 -21.71 17.32
N LEU A 5 13.18 -21.78 18.63
CA LEU A 5 11.92 -22.14 19.26
C LEU A 5 10.86 -21.05 19.03
N LEU A 6 11.21 -19.77 19.20
CA LEU A 6 10.32 -18.63 18.95
C LEU A 6 9.83 -18.62 17.49
N PHE A 7 10.75 -18.68 16.52
CA PHE A 7 10.39 -18.70 15.11
C PHE A 7 9.62 -19.96 14.72
N SER A 8 9.96 -21.13 15.26
CA SER A 8 9.21 -22.36 15.03
C SER A 8 7.77 -22.24 15.52
N MET A 9 7.56 -21.63 16.68
CA MET A 9 6.23 -21.39 17.24
C MET A 9 5.39 -20.46 16.35
N VAL A 10 5.99 -19.36 15.87
CA VAL A 10 5.33 -18.45 14.88
C VAL A 10 4.94 -19.23 13.64
N ILE A 11 5.89 -19.97 13.03
CA ILE A 11 5.66 -20.70 11.78
C ILE A 11 4.58 -21.77 11.97
N ILE A 12 4.61 -22.56 13.06
CA ILE A 12 3.61 -23.59 13.35
C ILE A 12 2.22 -22.97 13.47
N LEU A 13 2.07 -21.86 14.21
CA LEU A 13 0.79 -21.18 14.35
C LEU A 13 0.27 -20.67 13.00
N LEU A 14 1.14 -20.13 12.14
CA LEU A 14 0.76 -19.68 10.80
C LEU A 14 0.33 -20.85 9.90
N LEU A 15 1.03 -21.99 9.96
CA LEU A 15 0.70 -23.19 9.19
C LEU A 15 -0.64 -23.82 9.61
N ILE A 16 -1.02 -23.69 10.88
CA ILE A 16 -2.34 -24.13 11.39
C ILE A 16 -3.46 -23.15 10.96
N GLY A 17 -3.10 -22.00 10.39
CA GLY A 17 -4.09 -21.01 9.91
C GLY A 17 -4.45 -19.94 10.95
N VAL A 18 -3.67 -19.78 12.01
CA VAL A 18 -3.85 -18.71 12.99
C VAL A 18 -3.56 -17.35 12.31
N PRO A 19 -4.41 -16.32 12.49
CA PRO A 19 -4.14 -14.99 11.95
C PRO A 19 -2.76 -14.47 12.37
N ILE A 20 -2.04 -13.83 11.43
CA ILE A 20 -0.66 -13.37 11.61
C ILE A 20 -0.48 -12.58 12.90
N ALA A 21 -1.36 -11.60 13.17
CA ALA A 21 -1.30 -10.79 14.37
C ALA A 21 -1.33 -11.63 15.66
N VAL A 22 -2.23 -12.62 15.70
CA VAL A 22 -2.37 -13.51 16.85
C VAL A 22 -1.16 -14.44 16.97
N GLY A 23 -0.68 -14.98 15.84
CA GLY A 23 0.51 -15.82 15.80
C GLY A 23 1.75 -15.13 16.36
N LEU A 24 1.99 -13.89 15.92
CA LEU A 24 3.11 -13.05 16.40
C LEU A 24 2.98 -12.73 17.90
N GLY A 25 1.81 -12.25 18.32
CA GLY A 25 1.59 -11.85 19.71
C GLY A 25 1.62 -13.04 20.69
N LEU A 26 0.91 -14.10 20.34
CA LEU A 26 0.83 -15.29 21.19
C LEU A 26 2.21 -15.94 21.38
N SER A 27 2.96 -16.13 20.28
CA SER A 27 4.32 -16.68 20.36
C SER A 27 5.23 -15.83 21.25
N SER A 28 5.18 -14.50 21.06
CA SER A 28 6.00 -13.57 21.83
C SER A 28 5.63 -13.56 23.31
N ILE A 29 4.33 -13.53 23.64
CA ILE A 29 3.84 -13.52 25.02
C ILE A 29 4.18 -14.83 25.72
N VAL A 30 3.93 -15.99 25.07
CA VAL A 30 4.25 -17.30 25.64
C VAL A 30 5.76 -17.43 25.86
N PHE A 31 6.56 -16.96 24.89
CA PHE A 31 8.01 -16.98 25.01
C PHE A 31 8.49 -16.17 26.23
N LEU A 32 8.01 -14.92 26.36
CA LEU A 32 8.35 -14.07 27.52
C LEU A 32 7.94 -14.67 28.85
N LEU A 33 6.78 -15.30 28.94
CA LEU A 33 6.29 -15.92 30.16
C LEU A 33 7.04 -17.19 30.55
N VAL A 34 7.63 -17.92 29.60
CA VAL A 34 8.32 -19.20 29.86
C VAL A 34 9.82 -19.01 30.01
N TYR A 35 10.43 -18.09 29.25
CA TYR A 35 11.89 -17.95 29.15
C TYR A 35 12.43 -16.64 29.73
N SER A 36 11.57 -15.70 30.15
CA SER A 36 11.99 -14.46 30.80
C SER A 36 11.22 -14.24 32.12
N ASP A 37 11.75 -13.39 32.98
CA ASP A 37 11.08 -12.96 34.21
C ASP A 37 10.06 -11.84 33.96
N ALA A 38 9.63 -11.67 32.70
CA ALA A 38 8.71 -10.60 32.32
C ALA A 38 7.31 -10.83 32.90
N SER A 39 6.77 -9.82 33.56
CA SER A 39 5.39 -9.84 34.02
C SER A 39 4.41 -9.48 32.92
N LEU A 40 3.16 -9.94 32.98
CA LEU A 40 2.10 -9.51 32.07
C LEU A 40 1.92 -7.98 32.06
N ALA A 41 2.15 -7.31 33.20
CA ALA A 41 2.11 -5.86 33.30
C ALA A 41 3.25 -5.20 32.49
N SER A 42 4.45 -5.76 32.51
CA SER A 42 5.58 -5.31 31.71
C SER A 42 5.30 -5.45 30.19
N ILE A 43 4.74 -6.58 29.78
CA ILE A 43 4.35 -6.82 28.40
C ILE A 43 3.29 -5.80 27.93
N ALA A 44 2.25 -5.56 28.76
CA ALA A 44 1.24 -4.55 28.45
C ALA A 44 1.82 -3.13 28.38
N GLN A 45 2.76 -2.80 29.27
CA GLN A 45 3.46 -1.50 29.24
C GLN A 45 4.32 -1.34 27.98
N THR A 46 5.03 -2.38 27.57
CA THR A 46 5.83 -2.40 26.32
C THR A 46 4.94 -2.16 25.11
N MET A 47 3.78 -2.84 25.06
CA MET A 47 2.80 -2.65 24.00
C MET A 47 2.24 -1.22 23.95
N PHE A 48 1.94 -0.63 25.10
CA PHE A 48 1.48 0.75 25.19
C PHE A 48 2.56 1.74 24.75
N ASN A 49 3.79 1.57 25.24
CA ASN A 49 4.92 2.44 24.90
C ASN A 49 5.29 2.37 23.44
N ALA A 50 5.15 1.19 22.80
CA ALA A 50 5.40 1.00 21.39
C ALA A 50 4.50 1.88 20.50
N PHE A 51 3.24 2.13 20.92
CA PHE A 51 2.36 3.08 20.23
C PHE A 51 2.60 4.52 20.64
N ALA A 52 2.76 4.77 21.95
CA ALA A 52 2.93 6.11 22.49
C ALA A 52 4.19 6.82 21.98
N GLY A 53 5.26 6.05 21.67
CA GLY A 53 6.52 6.57 21.15
C GLY A 53 6.56 6.84 19.63
N HIS A 54 5.64 6.24 18.86
CA HIS A 54 5.69 6.27 17.40
C HIS A 54 4.54 7.07 16.77
N PHE A 55 4.55 8.41 16.92
CA PHE A 55 3.56 9.31 16.29
C PHE A 55 3.42 9.13 14.77
N THR A 56 4.45 8.62 14.11
CA THR A 56 4.47 8.34 12.68
C THR A 56 3.47 7.25 12.28
N LEU A 57 3.13 6.33 13.19
CA LEU A 57 2.12 5.30 12.95
C LEU A 57 0.71 5.89 12.79
N LEU A 58 0.45 7.09 13.33
CA LEU A 58 -0.82 7.80 13.12
C LEU A 58 -1.04 8.20 11.66
N ALA A 59 0.00 8.24 10.83
CA ALA A 59 -0.15 8.46 9.39
C ALA A 59 -0.93 7.32 8.70
N ILE A 60 -0.83 6.08 9.21
CA ILE A 60 -1.44 4.89 8.59
C ILE A 60 -2.97 5.00 8.50
N PRO A 61 -3.71 5.28 9.59
CA PRO A 61 -5.17 5.45 9.53
C PRO A 61 -5.60 6.52 8.52
N PHE A 62 -4.89 7.64 8.46
CA PHE A 62 -5.22 8.71 7.52
C PHE A 62 -4.91 8.35 6.06
N PHE A 63 -3.81 7.67 5.77
CA PHE A 63 -3.53 7.17 4.42
C PHE A 63 -4.53 6.11 3.99
N ILE A 64 -4.94 5.20 4.88
CA ILE A 64 -5.99 4.22 4.59
C ILE A 64 -7.30 4.92 4.26
N LEU A 65 -7.66 5.94 5.04
CA LEU A 65 -8.89 6.71 4.83
C LEU A 65 -8.85 7.49 3.51
N ALA A 66 -7.72 8.15 3.19
CA ALA A 66 -7.52 8.83 1.92
C ALA A 66 -7.68 7.85 0.74
N SER A 67 -7.02 6.69 0.83
CA SER A 67 -7.10 5.62 -0.17
C SER A 67 -8.53 5.10 -0.34
N ALA A 68 -9.26 4.89 0.75
CA ALA A 68 -10.64 4.42 0.70
C ALA A 68 -11.56 5.41 -0.03
N PHE A 69 -11.45 6.71 0.24
CA PHE A 69 -12.20 7.73 -0.51
C PHE A 69 -11.79 7.80 -1.98
N MET A 70 -10.51 7.69 -2.29
CA MET A 70 -10.02 7.69 -3.66
C MET A 70 -10.48 6.46 -4.44
N SER A 71 -10.60 5.30 -3.80
CA SER A 71 -11.07 4.06 -4.44
C SER A 71 -12.57 4.09 -4.74
N THR A 72 -13.38 4.71 -3.90
CA THR A 72 -14.85 4.77 -4.05
C THR A 72 -15.33 5.96 -4.86
N GLY A 73 -14.50 7.01 -5.01
CA GLY A 73 -14.86 8.26 -5.66
C GLY A 73 -14.68 8.29 -7.19
N GLY A 74 -14.52 7.15 -7.87
CA GLY A 74 -14.36 7.11 -9.34
C GLY A 74 -13.03 7.66 -9.86
N VAL A 75 -12.08 7.94 -8.97
CA VAL A 75 -10.72 8.40 -9.33
C VAL A 75 -10.01 7.36 -10.20
N ALA A 76 -10.15 6.07 -9.86
CA ALA A 76 -9.55 4.98 -10.60
C ALA A 76 -9.96 4.98 -12.08
N GLN A 77 -11.25 5.20 -12.37
CA GLN A 77 -11.75 5.27 -13.76
C GLN A 77 -11.10 6.40 -14.54
N ARG A 78 -10.94 7.58 -13.92
CA ARG A 78 -10.32 8.75 -14.56
C ARG A 78 -8.83 8.54 -14.82
N ILE A 79 -8.12 7.91 -13.88
CA ILE A 79 -6.72 7.54 -14.05
C ILE A 79 -6.55 6.51 -15.17
N ILE A 80 -7.40 5.47 -15.22
CA ILE A 80 -7.39 4.47 -16.30
C ILE A 80 -7.61 5.14 -17.65
N ARG A 81 -8.61 6.03 -17.75
CA ARG A 81 -8.88 6.76 -18.99
C ARG A 81 -7.69 7.60 -19.44
N PHE A 82 -7.04 8.29 -18.50
CA PHE A 82 -5.83 9.05 -18.78
C PHE A 82 -4.68 8.12 -19.23
N ALA A 83 -4.49 7.01 -18.55
CA ALA A 83 -3.44 6.03 -18.89
C ALA A 83 -3.65 5.43 -20.29
N ILE A 84 -4.89 5.08 -20.65
CA ILE A 84 -5.23 4.58 -22.00
C ILE A 84 -4.95 5.67 -23.06
N ALA A 85 -5.34 6.91 -22.81
CA ALA A 85 -5.07 8.02 -23.74
C ALA A 85 -3.56 8.27 -23.90
N ALA A 86 -2.76 8.10 -22.85
CA ALA A 86 -1.32 8.33 -22.87
C ALA A 86 -0.54 7.20 -23.58
N VAL A 87 -0.80 5.96 -23.22
CA VAL A 87 0.05 4.81 -23.64
C VAL A 87 -0.72 3.69 -24.34
N GLY A 88 -2.02 3.79 -24.52
CA GLY A 88 -2.85 2.74 -25.11
C GLY A 88 -2.55 2.42 -26.56
N HIS A 89 -1.90 3.31 -27.28
CA HIS A 89 -1.55 3.17 -28.70
C HIS A 89 -0.35 2.24 -28.98
N PHE A 90 0.39 1.82 -27.96
CA PHE A 90 1.47 0.86 -28.10
C PHE A 90 0.92 -0.57 -28.29
N PRO A 91 1.70 -1.50 -28.91
CA PRO A 91 1.39 -2.93 -28.89
C PRO A 91 1.18 -3.42 -27.45
N GLY A 92 0.04 -4.07 -27.18
CA GLY A 92 -0.33 -4.43 -25.81
C GLY A 92 -0.78 -3.24 -24.96
N GLY A 93 -1.20 -2.15 -25.63
CA GLY A 93 -1.42 -0.84 -25.00
C GLY A 93 -2.39 -0.83 -23.83
N LEU A 94 -3.42 -1.68 -23.84
CA LEU A 94 -4.36 -1.75 -22.71
C LEU A 94 -3.71 -2.37 -21.46
N ALA A 95 -2.82 -3.35 -21.63
CA ALA A 95 -2.05 -3.93 -20.53
C ALA A 95 -1.00 -2.94 -20.01
N ILE A 96 -0.30 -2.23 -20.90
CA ILE A 96 0.65 -1.17 -20.54
C ILE A 96 -0.06 -0.03 -19.82
N ALA A 97 -1.23 0.40 -20.31
CA ALA A 97 -2.07 1.41 -19.65
C ALA A 97 -2.54 0.94 -18.26
N GLY A 98 -2.83 -0.34 -18.10
CA GLY A 98 -3.14 -0.94 -16.81
C GLY A 98 -1.98 -0.81 -15.81
N VAL A 99 -0.75 -1.09 -16.23
CA VAL A 99 0.45 -0.89 -15.39
C VAL A 99 0.64 0.58 -15.05
N PHE A 100 0.54 1.47 -16.04
CA PHE A 100 0.68 2.91 -15.81
C PHE A 100 -0.41 3.45 -14.89
N ALA A 101 -1.66 2.99 -15.05
CA ALA A 101 -2.75 3.32 -14.13
C ALA A 101 -2.47 2.80 -12.71
N CYS A 102 -1.93 1.57 -12.56
CA CYS A 102 -1.50 1.04 -11.27
C CYS A 102 -0.39 1.89 -10.64
N MET A 103 0.60 2.35 -11.39
CA MET A 103 1.65 3.26 -10.88
C MET A 103 1.07 4.56 -10.34
N LEU A 104 0.18 5.20 -11.10
CA LEU A 104 -0.46 6.45 -10.69
C LEU A 104 -1.38 6.26 -9.49
N PHE A 105 -2.16 5.17 -9.48
CA PHE A 105 -3.07 4.87 -8.39
C PHE A 105 -2.33 4.38 -7.13
N ALA A 106 -1.22 3.68 -7.29
CA ALA A 106 -0.32 3.30 -6.21
C ALA A 106 0.12 4.50 -5.38
N ALA A 107 0.51 5.58 -6.06
CA ALA A 107 0.88 6.85 -5.43
C ALA A 107 -0.28 7.58 -4.71
N LEU A 108 -1.51 7.10 -4.83
CA LEU A 108 -2.68 7.61 -4.10
C LEU A 108 -3.10 6.67 -2.98
N SER A 109 -3.02 5.35 -3.23
CA SER A 109 -3.55 4.34 -2.32
C SER A 109 -2.54 3.88 -1.28
N GLY A 110 -1.26 3.86 -1.62
CA GLY A 110 -0.20 3.33 -0.78
C GLY A 110 -0.36 1.84 -0.41
N SER A 111 -1.26 1.13 -1.11
CA SER A 111 -1.68 -0.24 -0.79
C SER A 111 -1.78 -1.10 -2.05
N SER A 112 -1.09 -2.23 -2.05
CA SER A 112 -1.12 -3.19 -3.16
C SER A 112 -2.53 -3.79 -3.38
N PRO A 113 -3.22 -4.33 -2.37
CA PRO A 113 -4.57 -4.85 -2.54
C PRO A 113 -5.57 -3.80 -3.05
N ALA A 114 -5.52 -2.57 -2.53
CA ALA A 114 -6.39 -1.49 -2.98
C ALA A 114 -6.16 -1.16 -4.45
N THR A 115 -4.89 -1.13 -4.90
CA THR A 115 -4.52 -0.87 -6.29
C THR A 115 -5.04 -1.99 -7.22
N VAL A 116 -4.84 -3.26 -6.85
CA VAL A 116 -5.31 -4.41 -7.63
C VAL A 116 -6.84 -4.39 -7.76
N VAL A 117 -7.56 -4.13 -6.70
CA VAL A 117 -9.03 -4.10 -6.72
C VAL A 117 -9.55 -2.93 -7.53
N ALA A 118 -9.04 -1.72 -7.30
CA ALA A 118 -9.55 -0.50 -7.96
C ALA A 118 -9.28 -0.50 -9.47
N ILE A 119 -8.05 -0.82 -9.88
CA ILE A 119 -7.66 -0.81 -11.29
C ILE A 119 -8.04 -2.13 -11.97
N GLY A 120 -7.84 -3.26 -11.29
CA GLY A 120 -8.05 -4.58 -11.88
C GLY A 120 -9.50 -4.85 -12.24
N SER A 121 -10.45 -4.42 -11.42
CA SER A 121 -11.88 -4.60 -11.69
C SER A 121 -12.31 -4.03 -13.07
N ILE A 122 -11.68 -2.96 -13.51
CA ILE A 122 -12.00 -2.27 -14.76
C ILE A 122 -11.09 -2.76 -15.90
N VAL A 123 -9.77 -2.76 -15.68
CA VAL A 123 -8.78 -3.04 -16.73
C VAL A 123 -8.82 -4.51 -17.17
N ILE A 124 -9.00 -5.46 -16.23
CA ILE A 124 -9.10 -6.89 -16.58
C ILE A 124 -10.31 -7.15 -17.47
N ALA A 125 -11.46 -6.53 -17.15
CA ALA A 125 -12.66 -6.65 -17.97
C ALA A 125 -12.42 -6.11 -19.40
N GLY A 126 -11.90 -4.88 -19.53
CA GLY A 126 -11.58 -4.29 -20.82
C GLY A 126 -10.50 -5.06 -21.61
N MET A 127 -9.48 -5.61 -20.95
CA MET A 127 -8.49 -6.47 -21.62
C MET A 127 -9.14 -7.72 -22.21
N ARG A 128 -10.07 -8.36 -21.49
CA ARG A 128 -10.78 -9.54 -21.97
C ARG A 128 -11.68 -9.24 -23.18
N GLU A 129 -12.34 -8.09 -23.20
CA GLU A 129 -13.22 -7.64 -24.31
C GLU A 129 -12.41 -7.51 -25.62
N VAL A 130 -11.14 -7.10 -25.55
CA VAL A 130 -10.29 -6.95 -26.73
C VAL A 130 -9.42 -8.20 -27.02
N GLY A 131 -9.72 -9.34 -26.37
CA GLY A 131 -9.14 -10.64 -26.73
C GLY A 131 -7.91 -11.08 -25.93
N TYR A 132 -7.57 -10.42 -24.81
CA TYR A 132 -6.55 -10.94 -23.90
C TYR A 132 -7.07 -12.14 -23.10
N THR A 133 -6.21 -13.11 -22.80
CA THR A 133 -6.56 -14.21 -21.92
C THR A 133 -6.74 -13.72 -20.49
N LYS A 134 -7.61 -14.40 -19.72
CA LYS A 134 -7.88 -14.06 -18.32
C LYS A 134 -6.61 -14.13 -17.46
N GLU A 135 -5.80 -15.16 -17.70
CA GLU A 135 -4.56 -15.44 -16.99
C GLU A 135 -3.53 -14.32 -17.20
N PHE A 136 -3.38 -13.88 -18.47
CA PHE A 136 -2.47 -12.78 -18.79
C PHE A 136 -2.92 -11.47 -18.16
N ALA A 137 -4.22 -11.13 -18.29
CA ALA A 137 -4.78 -9.91 -17.72
C ALA A 137 -4.63 -9.89 -16.19
N ALA A 138 -4.99 -10.99 -15.52
CA ALA A 138 -4.85 -11.12 -14.07
C ALA A 138 -3.37 -11.06 -13.64
N GLY A 139 -2.49 -11.76 -14.34
CA GLY A 139 -1.05 -11.77 -14.08
C GLY A 139 -0.42 -10.37 -14.18
N VAL A 140 -0.77 -9.60 -15.23
CA VAL A 140 -0.30 -8.23 -15.40
C VAL A 140 -0.75 -7.35 -14.24
N ILE A 141 -2.04 -7.38 -13.89
CA ILE A 141 -2.59 -6.50 -12.84
C ILE A 141 -2.09 -6.92 -11.45
N SER A 142 -1.96 -8.22 -11.17
CA SER A 142 -1.40 -8.69 -9.90
C SER A 142 0.03 -8.19 -9.70
N ASN A 143 0.87 -8.29 -10.73
CA ASN A 143 2.23 -7.77 -10.68
C ASN A 143 2.27 -6.23 -10.62
N ALA A 144 1.44 -5.53 -11.41
CA ALA A 144 1.38 -4.07 -11.38
C ALA A 144 0.88 -3.53 -10.04
N GLY A 145 -0.01 -4.27 -9.37
CA GLY A 145 -0.52 -3.90 -8.05
C GLY A 145 0.55 -3.87 -6.97
N THR A 146 1.62 -4.68 -7.10
CA THR A 146 2.73 -4.65 -6.12
C THR A 146 3.45 -3.30 -6.08
N LEU A 147 3.34 -2.50 -7.14
CA LEU A 147 3.86 -1.13 -7.16
C LEU A 147 3.24 -0.23 -6.08
N GLY A 148 2.06 -0.59 -5.56
CA GLY A 148 1.40 0.08 -4.43
C GLY A 148 2.19 0.05 -3.13
N ILE A 149 3.16 -0.85 -2.99
CA ILE A 149 4.06 -0.90 -1.84
C ILE A 149 5.31 -0.04 -2.09
N LEU A 150 5.74 0.04 -3.35
CA LEU A 150 7.00 0.66 -3.75
C LEU A 150 6.88 2.16 -4.03
N ILE A 151 5.79 2.58 -4.69
CA ILE A 151 5.59 3.99 -5.08
C ILE A 151 5.01 4.76 -3.89
N PRO A 152 5.68 5.84 -3.41
CA PRO A 152 5.21 6.62 -2.30
C PRO A 152 3.97 7.49 -2.65
N PRO A 153 3.11 7.81 -1.64
CA PRO A 153 3.19 7.35 -0.26
C PRO A 153 2.78 5.89 -0.10
N SER A 154 3.49 5.12 0.73
CA SER A 154 3.22 3.70 0.96
C SER A 154 3.05 3.41 2.44
N ILE A 155 1.98 2.70 2.80
CA ILE A 155 1.71 2.27 4.18
C ILE A 155 2.83 1.37 4.69
N VAL A 156 3.32 0.46 3.84
CA VAL A 156 4.39 -0.48 4.18
C VAL A 156 5.71 0.25 4.48
N MET A 157 6.00 1.35 3.74
CA MET A 157 7.17 2.18 4.03
C MET A 157 7.04 2.94 5.35
N VAL A 158 5.83 3.37 5.74
CA VAL A 158 5.58 3.97 7.06
C VAL A 158 5.83 2.96 8.17
N VAL A 159 5.34 1.73 8.00
CA VAL A 159 5.55 0.62 8.92
C VAL A 159 7.04 0.30 9.06
N TYR A 160 7.75 0.16 7.93
CA TYR A 160 9.19 -0.06 7.92
C TYR A 160 9.93 1.06 8.67
N ALA A 161 9.64 2.32 8.33
CA ALA A 161 10.29 3.47 8.95
C ALA A 161 10.08 3.51 10.47
N ALA A 162 8.89 3.14 10.96
CA ALA A 162 8.61 3.04 12.38
C ALA A 162 9.30 1.84 13.05
N SER A 163 9.50 0.73 12.33
CA SER A 163 10.14 -0.46 12.91
C SER A 163 11.65 -0.33 13.10
N VAL A 164 12.32 0.49 12.26
CA VAL A 164 13.78 0.71 12.30
C VAL A 164 14.19 2.14 12.63
N ASP A 165 13.24 2.96 13.09
CA ASP A 165 13.44 4.35 13.54
C ASP A 165 14.11 5.26 12.49
N VAL A 166 13.71 5.11 11.21
CA VAL A 166 14.17 5.99 10.12
C VAL A 166 13.07 6.97 9.68
N SER A 167 13.48 8.05 9.03
CA SER A 167 12.54 9.07 8.53
C SER A 167 11.64 8.52 7.42
N VAL A 168 10.32 8.62 7.59
CA VAL A 168 9.32 8.25 6.56
C VAL A 168 9.51 9.06 5.27
N GLY A 169 9.84 10.35 5.36
CA GLY A 169 10.10 11.17 4.18
C GLY A 169 11.31 10.65 3.37
N ARG A 170 12.41 10.28 4.05
CA ARG A 170 13.56 9.66 3.37
C ARG A 170 13.21 8.30 2.77
N MET A 171 12.38 7.52 3.46
CA MET A 171 11.90 6.23 2.98
C MET A 171 11.05 6.37 1.71
N PHE A 172 10.16 7.36 1.69
CA PHE A 172 9.37 7.69 0.50
C PHE A 172 10.25 8.08 -0.67
N LEU A 173 11.26 8.94 -0.45
CA LEU A 173 12.19 9.34 -1.51
C LEU A 173 12.95 8.14 -2.07
N ALA A 174 13.39 7.23 -1.21
CA ALA A 174 14.09 6.01 -1.60
C ALA A 174 13.22 5.08 -2.48
N GLY A 175 11.90 5.09 -2.30
CA GLY A 175 10.97 4.27 -3.06
C GLY A 175 10.63 4.79 -4.46
N VAL A 176 10.79 6.10 -4.72
CA VAL A 176 10.41 6.71 -6.02
C VAL A 176 11.14 6.05 -7.18
N ILE A 177 12.47 6.01 -7.12
CA ILE A 177 13.28 5.48 -8.24
C ILE A 177 13.03 3.98 -8.47
N PRO A 178 13.11 3.10 -7.45
CA PRO A 178 12.80 1.68 -7.63
C PRO A 178 11.37 1.44 -8.14
N GLY A 179 10.39 2.20 -7.64
CA GLY A 179 9.00 2.08 -8.08
C GLY A 179 8.81 2.44 -9.56
N ILE A 180 9.41 3.54 -10.01
CA ILE A 180 9.38 3.93 -11.43
C ILE A 180 10.11 2.89 -12.29
N VAL A 181 11.29 2.46 -11.89
CA VAL A 181 12.07 1.46 -12.64
C VAL A 181 11.29 0.15 -12.76
N ALA A 182 10.72 -0.35 -11.66
CA ALA A 182 9.93 -1.59 -11.68
C ALA A 182 8.71 -1.47 -12.60
N GLY A 183 7.98 -0.35 -12.54
CA GLY A 183 6.86 -0.08 -13.44
C GLY A 183 7.27 -0.01 -14.92
N LEU A 184 8.37 0.69 -15.23
CA LEU A 184 8.92 0.77 -16.58
C LEU A 184 9.37 -0.61 -17.09
N MET A 185 10.08 -1.38 -16.28
CA MET A 185 10.49 -2.73 -16.63
C MET A 185 9.29 -3.64 -16.93
N LEU A 186 8.23 -3.53 -16.15
CA LEU A 186 7.00 -4.28 -16.38
C LEU A 186 6.32 -3.85 -17.69
N MET A 187 6.23 -2.54 -17.97
CA MET A 187 5.68 -2.03 -19.23
C MET A 187 6.51 -2.47 -20.44
N VAL A 188 7.84 -2.44 -20.35
CA VAL A 188 8.75 -2.91 -21.41
C VAL A 188 8.57 -4.43 -21.64
N SER A 189 8.49 -5.22 -20.57
CA SER A 189 8.26 -6.66 -20.67
C SER A 189 6.94 -6.98 -21.37
N ILE A 190 5.87 -6.26 -21.02
CA ILE A 190 4.56 -6.39 -21.67
C ILE A 190 4.64 -5.98 -23.14
N TYR A 191 5.34 -4.90 -23.47
CA TYR A 191 5.53 -4.47 -24.85
C TYR A 191 6.22 -5.54 -25.71
N ILE A 192 7.28 -6.15 -25.17
CA ILE A 192 8.02 -7.24 -25.86
C ILE A 192 7.10 -8.44 -26.12
N VAL A 193 6.40 -8.89 -25.06
CA VAL A 193 5.45 -10.01 -25.16
C VAL A 193 4.32 -9.69 -26.14
N ALA A 194 3.79 -8.47 -26.08
CA ALA A 194 2.72 -8.03 -26.97
C ALA A 194 3.14 -8.01 -28.44
N LYS A 195 4.37 -7.57 -28.72
CA LYS A 195 4.93 -7.57 -30.08
C LYS A 195 5.14 -8.99 -30.61
N VAL A 196 5.61 -9.90 -29.75
CA VAL A 196 5.82 -11.32 -30.14
C VAL A 196 4.50 -12.04 -30.36
N ARG A 197 3.48 -11.78 -29.52
CA ARG A 197 2.17 -12.46 -29.58
C ARG A 197 1.14 -11.73 -30.45
N GLY A 198 1.46 -10.59 -31.06
CA GLY A 198 0.54 -9.82 -31.88
C GLY A 198 -0.66 -9.27 -31.09
N LEU A 199 -0.46 -8.87 -29.81
CA LEU A 199 -1.56 -8.35 -29.01
C LEU A 199 -2.06 -6.99 -29.53
N PRO A 200 -3.36 -6.70 -29.40
CA PRO A 200 -3.96 -5.51 -29.99
C PRO A 200 -3.44 -4.21 -29.34
N SER A 201 -3.44 -3.16 -30.15
CA SER A 201 -3.21 -1.77 -29.72
C SER A 201 -4.49 -0.96 -29.85
N GLN A 202 -4.63 0.11 -29.06
CA GLN A 202 -5.71 1.07 -29.20
C GLN A 202 -5.35 2.16 -30.22
N PRO A 203 -6.33 2.83 -30.82
CA PRO A 203 -6.06 3.99 -31.66
C PRO A 203 -5.38 5.09 -30.83
N LYS A 204 -4.49 5.85 -31.47
CA LYS A 204 -3.81 6.96 -30.78
C LYS A 204 -4.81 8.05 -30.43
N ALA A 205 -4.90 8.37 -29.13
CA ALA A 205 -5.75 9.46 -28.65
C ALA A 205 -5.29 10.81 -29.21
N SER A 206 -6.23 11.70 -29.45
CA SER A 206 -5.92 13.08 -29.83
C SER A 206 -5.31 13.84 -28.64
N TRP A 207 -4.53 14.87 -28.93
CA TRP A 207 -3.99 15.75 -27.90
C TRP A 207 -5.10 16.35 -27.01
N ARG A 208 -6.25 16.68 -27.62
CA ARG A 208 -7.41 17.21 -26.88
C ARG A 208 -7.96 16.18 -25.90
N GLU A 209 -8.02 14.93 -26.31
CA GLU A 209 -8.48 13.82 -25.45
C GLU A 209 -7.50 13.54 -24.31
N LEU A 210 -6.19 13.51 -24.60
CA LEU A 210 -5.14 13.34 -23.60
C LEU A 210 -5.19 14.46 -22.55
N PHE A 211 -5.31 15.71 -22.97
CA PHE A 211 -5.43 16.86 -22.07
C PHE A 211 -6.72 16.82 -21.24
N SER A 212 -7.85 16.48 -21.86
CA SER A 212 -9.13 16.35 -21.15
C SER A 212 -9.10 15.22 -20.11
N ALA A 213 -8.54 14.06 -20.49
CA ALA A 213 -8.40 12.94 -19.56
C ALA A 213 -7.43 13.27 -18.42
N GLY A 214 -6.31 13.93 -18.75
CA GLY A 214 -5.32 14.41 -17.75
C GLY A 214 -5.92 15.43 -16.78
N TRP A 215 -6.69 16.39 -17.27
CA TRP A 215 -7.38 17.36 -16.41
C TRP A 215 -8.37 16.69 -15.45
N ASN A 216 -9.16 15.75 -15.98
CA ASN A 216 -10.11 15.00 -15.16
C ASN A 216 -9.43 14.10 -14.11
N ALA A 217 -8.29 13.50 -14.42
CA ALA A 217 -7.50 12.73 -13.46
C ALA A 217 -6.70 13.64 -12.51
N GLY A 218 -6.42 14.87 -12.93
CA GLY A 218 -5.53 15.82 -12.26
C GLY A 218 -5.94 16.15 -10.83
N PHE A 219 -7.21 16.29 -10.55
CA PHE A 219 -7.68 16.51 -9.17
C PHE A 219 -7.35 15.35 -8.24
N GLY A 220 -7.48 14.10 -8.71
CA GLY A 220 -7.03 12.94 -7.94
C GLY A 220 -5.51 12.93 -7.79
N LEU A 221 -4.78 13.09 -8.89
CA LEU A 221 -3.31 13.05 -8.91
C LEU A 221 -2.66 14.21 -8.12
N PHE A 222 -3.35 15.32 -7.94
CA PHE A 222 -2.88 16.45 -7.13
C PHE A 222 -2.65 16.06 -5.65
N LEU A 223 -3.29 14.99 -5.18
CA LEU A 223 -3.04 14.42 -3.86
C LEU A 223 -1.56 14.06 -3.68
N ILE A 224 -0.90 13.56 -4.73
CA ILE A 224 0.53 13.23 -4.71
C ILE A 224 1.35 14.49 -4.43
N VAL A 225 0.98 15.60 -5.08
CA VAL A 225 1.65 16.89 -4.88
C VAL A 225 1.44 17.41 -3.47
N ILE A 226 0.24 17.26 -2.90
CA ILE A 226 -0.04 17.64 -1.50
C ILE A 226 0.85 16.85 -0.56
N ILE A 227 0.92 15.53 -0.70
CA ILE A 227 1.65 14.67 0.21
C ILE A 227 3.16 14.87 0.04
N LEU A 228 3.70 14.57 -1.14
CA LEU A 228 5.14 14.60 -1.37
C LEU A 228 5.68 16.03 -1.37
N GLY A 229 4.98 16.96 -2.02
CA GLY A 229 5.34 18.38 -2.03
C GLY A 229 5.28 18.99 -0.64
N GLY A 230 4.27 18.66 0.16
CA GLY A 230 4.13 19.13 1.54
C GLY A 230 5.23 18.60 2.47
N ILE A 231 5.56 17.31 2.36
CA ILE A 231 6.63 16.67 3.17
C ILE A 231 8.01 17.22 2.77
N TYR A 232 8.34 17.22 1.47
CA TYR A 232 9.67 17.66 1.02
C TYR A 232 9.85 19.18 1.03
N GLY A 233 8.75 19.93 0.90
CA GLY A 233 8.73 21.37 1.11
C GLY A 233 8.88 21.79 2.59
N GLY A 234 8.89 20.83 3.51
CA GLY A 234 8.98 21.09 4.96
C GLY A 234 7.71 21.73 5.56
N ILE A 235 6.59 21.69 4.83
CA ILE A 235 5.31 22.29 5.25
C ILE A 235 4.58 21.34 6.22
N PHE A 236 4.64 20.03 5.96
CA PHE A 236 3.94 19.00 6.71
C PHE A 236 4.88 17.89 7.16
N THR A 237 4.65 17.38 8.34
CA THR A 237 5.11 16.05 8.75
C THR A 237 4.35 14.98 7.96
N PRO A 238 4.85 13.73 7.87
CA PRO A 238 4.13 12.65 7.20
C PRO A 238 2.70 12.41 7.74
N THR A 239 2.51 12.57 9.05
CA THR A 239 1.20 12.43 9.70
C THR A 239 0.24 13.54 9.33
N GLU A 240 0.71 14.79 9.34
CA GLU A 240 -0.08 15.95 8.89
C GLU A 240 -0.42 15.86 7.41
N ALA A 241 0.54 15.49 6.57
CA ALA A 241 0.31 15.27 5.14
C ALA A 241 -0.78 14.20 4.89
N ALA A 242 -0.76 13.10 5.67
CA ALA A 242 -1.77 12.05 5.58
C ALA A 242 -3.16 12.55 6.02
N ALA A 243 -3.25 13.36 7.07
CA ALA A 243 -4.51 13.95 7.54
C ALA A 243 -5.09 14.91 6.50
N VAL A 244 -4.26 15.80 5.93
CA VAL A 244 -4.66 16.71 4.84
C VAL A 244 -5.11 15.90 3.62
N ALA A 245 -4.39 14.84 3.28
CA ALA A 245 -4.74 13.93 2.20
C ALA A 245 -6.12 13.29 2.38
N ALA A 246 -6.47 12.85 3.60
CA ALA A 246 -7.76 12.26 3.89
C ALA A 246 -8.92 13.26 3.71
N ILE A 247 -8.73 14.50 4.18
CA ILE A 247 -9.71 15.59 3.99
C ILE A 247 -9.84 15.93 2.50
N TYR A 248 -8.73 16.08 1.81
CA TYR A 248 -8.72 16.37 0.37
C TYR A 248 -9.45 15.26 -0.42
N ALA A 249 -9.14 13.99 -0.13
CA ALA A 249 -9.77 12.84 -0.76
C ALA A 249 -11.30 12.84 -0.56
N PHE A 250 -11.76 13.12 0.67
CA PHE A 250 -13.18 13.29 0.98
C PHE A 250 -13.84 14.40 0.13
N VAL A 251 -13.17 15.56 0.03
CA VAL A 251 -13.67 16.71 -0.76
C VAL A 251 -13.75 16.36 -2.24
N ILE A 252 -12.72 15.75 -2.80
CA ILE A 252 -12.70 15.33 -4.21
C ILE A 252 -13.83 14.34 -4.51
N ALA A 253 -13.97 13.30 -3.71
CA ALA A 253 -14.95 12.25 -3.94
C ALA A 253 -16.41 12.77 -3.86
N ASN A 254 -16.71 13.61 -2.87
CA ASN A 254 -18.08 14.08 -2.61
C ASN A 254 -18.48 15.33 -3.40
N PHE A 255 -17.57 16.29 -3.62
CA PHE A 255 -17.93 17.62 -4.12
C PHE A 255 -17.40 17.93 -5.53
N ILE A 256 -16.24 17.39 -5.91
CA ILE A 256 -15.64 17.63 -7.22
C ILE A 256 -16.08 16.55 -8.20
N TYR A 257 -15.79 15.29 -7.90
CA TYR A 257 -16.17 14.18 -8.78
C TYR A 257 -17.63 13.77 -8.59
N ARG A 258 -18.17 13.90 -7.38
CA ARG A 258 -19.57 13.60 -7.05
C ARG A 258 -19.97 12.15 -7.38
N ASP A 259 -19.02 11.26 -7.30
CA ASP A 259 -19.23 9.84 -7.56
C ASP A 259 -19.76 9.09 -6.33
N MET A 260 -19.80 9.79 -5.18
CA MET A 260 -20.36 9.31 -3.92
C MET A 260 -21.07 10.45 -3.17
N GLY A 261 -21.83 10.08 -2.14
CA GLY A 261 -22.48 11.04 -1.24
C GLY A 261 -23.74 11.69 -1.81
N PRO A 262 -24.22 12.76 -1.18
CA PRO A 262 -25.53 13.35 -1.46
C PRO A 262 -25.62 14.07 -2.81
N LEU A 263 -24.49 14.31 -3.49
CA LEU A 263 -24.43 14.95 -4.82
C LEU A 263 -24.31 13.92 -5.95
N LYS A 264 -24.22 12.63 -5.63
CA LYS A 264 -24.35 11.56 -6.61
C LYS A 264 -25.77 11.53 -7.12
N GLY A 265 -25.96 11.81 -8.42
CA GLY A 265 -27.27 11.77 -9.06
C GLY A 265 -27.72 10.34 -9.35
N ASP A 266 -29.00 10.19 -9.66
CA ASP A 266 -29.52 8.95 -10.22
C ASP A 266 -29.08 8.87 -11.69
N GLY A 267 -28.22 7.89 -11.98
CA GLY A 267 -27.53 7.77 -13.28
C GLY A 267 -26.24 8.61 -13.36
N ASP A 268 -25.82 8.96 -14.58
CA ASP A 268 -24.52 9.62 -14.85
C ASP A 268 -24.54 11.16 -14.67
N ILE A 269 -25.64 11.75 -14.16
CA ILE A 269 -25.75 13.21 -14.04
C ILE A 269 -25.59 13.63 -12.58
N PRO A 270 -24.40 14.14 -12.19
CA PRO A 270 -24.16 14.61 -10.83
C PRO A 270 -24.96 15.88 -10.51
N ILE A 271 -25.48 15.97 -9.28
CA ILE A 271 -26.22 17.12 -8.79
C ILE A 271 -25.25 18.27 -8.49
N SER A 272 -25.59 19.49 -8.93
CA SER A 272 -24.78 20.67 -8.61
C SER A 272 -24.89 21.02 -7.12
N LEU A 273 -23.76 21.37 -6.50
CA LEU A 273 -23.71 21.83 -5.09
C LEU A 273 -24.63 23.05 -4.86
N LEU A 274 -24.77 23.94 -5.87
CA LEU A 274 -25.65 25.09 -5.80
C LEU A 274 -27.14 24.71 -5.69
N LYS A 275 -27.54 23.55 -6.26
CA LYS A 275 -28.89 23.01 -6.12
C LYS A 275 -29.16 22.30 -4.80
N LYS A 276 -28.09 21.86 -4.10
CA LYS A 276 -28.19 21.14 -2.83
C LYS A 276 -27.10 21.60 -1.84
N PRO A 277 -27.14 22.83 -1.34
CA PRO A 277 -26.11 23.36 -0.45
C PRO A 277 -26.02 22.61 0.88
N SER A 278 -27.10 21.98 1.33
CA SER A 278 -27.10 21.10 2.50
C SER A 278 -26.14 19.91 2.38
N ALA A 279 -25.68 19.58 1.14
CA ALA A 279 -24.71 18.52 0.92
C ALA A 279 -23.38 18.74 1.66
N LEU A 280 -22.98 19.98 1.96
CA LEU A 280 -21.80 20.29 2.76
C LEU A 280 -21.84 19.64 4.15
N PHE A 281 -23.01 19.54 4.75
CA PHE A 281 -23.18 18.89 6.05
C PHE A 281 -23.63 17.44 5.91
N THR A 282 -24.56 17.14 5.00
CA THR A 282 -25.13 15.79 4.86
C THR A 282 -24.15 14.78 4.25
N ALA A 283 -23.09 15.22 3.56
CA ALA A 283 -22.04 14.34 3.04
C ALA A 283 -21.31 13.59 4.15
N TRP A 284 -21.11 14.19 5.33
CA TRP A 284 -20.44 13.56 6.47
C TRP A 284 -21.22 12.38 7.04
N PHE A 285 -22.55 12.44 6.98
CA PHE A 285 -23.47 11.45 7.54
C PHE A 285 -24.08 10.54 6.48
N HIS A 286 -23.69 10.72 5.21
CA HIS A 286 -24.22 9.92 4.11
C HIS A 286 -23.82 8.45 4.25
N PRO A 287 -24.70 7.48 3.86
CA PRO A 287 -24.39 6.05 3.93
C PRO A 287 -23.08 5.67 3.25
N ASP A 288 -22.76 6.24 2.09
CA ASP A 288 -21.50 5.99 1.38
C ASP A 288 -20.29 6.40 2.22
N THR A 289 -20.32 7.59 2.81
CA THR A 289 -19.25 8.08 3.70
C THR A 289 -19.10 7.19 4.92
N LYS A 290 -20.23 6.82 5.56
CA LYS A 290 -20.22 5.91 6.71
C LYS A 290 -19.63 4.55 6.34
N ARG A 291 -19.99 4.00 5.19
CA ARG A 291 -19.45 2.74 4.69
C ARG A 291 -17.94 2.85 4.47
N THR A 292 -17.47 3.90 3.80
CA THR A 292 -16.05 4.13 3.55
C THR A 292 -15.26 4.27 4.85
N LEU A 293 -15.80 5.01 5.83
CA LEU A 293 -15.20 5.15 7.17
C LEU A 293 -15.11 3.80 7.89
N LEU A 294 -16.17 2.98 7.82
CA LEU A 294 -16.16 1.66 8.45
C LEU A 294 -15.17 0.70 7.78
N GLU A 295 -15.09 0.70 6.46
CA GLU A 295 -14.12 -0.12 5.71
C GLU A 295 -12.68 0.31 6.02
N ALA A 296 -12.40 1.62 5.99
CA ALA A 296 -11.11 2.16 6.38
C ALA A 296 -10.76 1.86 7.84
N GLY A 297 -11.73 1.98 8.75
CA GLY A 297 -11.56 1.65 10.16
C GLY A 297 -11.22 0.18 10.40
N LYS A 298 -11.89 -0.75 9.73
CA LYS A 298 -11.59 -2.19 9.81
C LYS A 298 -10.17 -2.50 9.36
N LEU A 299 -9.73 -1.93 8.23
CA LEU A 299 -8.36 -2.11 7.75
C LEU A 299 -7.34 -1.51 8.70
N THR A 300 -7.62 -0.33 9.24
CA THR A 300 -6.78 0.34 10.24
C THR A 300 -6.61 -0.53 11.49
N ILE A 301 -7.70 -1.05 12.05
CA ILE A 301 -7.66 -1.92 13.24
C ILE A 301 -6.82 -3.17 12.95
N MET A 302 -7.05 -3.81 11.80
CA MET A 302 -6.31 -5.01 11.41
C MET A 302 -4.79 -4.73 11.33
N LEU A 303 -4.38 -3.68 10.62
CA LEU A 303 -2.96 -3.35 10.48
C LEU A 303 -2.33 -2.89 11.79
N MET A 304 -3.01 -2.05 12.56
CA MET A 304 -2.52 -1.59 13.85
C MET A 304 -2.35 -2.77 14.83
N PHE A 305 -3.24 -3.75 14.80
CA PHE A 305 -3.13 -4.94 15.63
C PHE A 305 -1.97 -5.84 15.23
N ILE A 306 -1.69 -5.98 13.91
CA ILE A 306 -0.48 -6.68 13.42
C ILE A 306 0.78 -5.96 13.92
N ILE A 307 0.84 -4.63 13.78
CA ILE A 307 1.99 -3.83 14.19
C ILE A 307 2.21 -3.94 15.70
N ALA A 308 1.16 -3.86 16.52
CA ALA A 308 1.25 -4.00 17.96
C ALA A 308 1.93 -5.32 18.37
N ASN A 309 1.44 -6.42 17.81
CA ASN A 309 1.97 -7.75 18.14
C ASN A 309 3.38 -7.97 17.59
N ALA A 310 3.68 -7.40 16.42
CA ALA A 310 5.02 -7.46 15.84
C ALA A 310 6.04 -6.61 16.64
N LEU A 311 5.62 -5.51 17.26
CA LEU A 311 6.48 -4.73 18.17
C LEU A 311 6.79 -5.48 19.47
N ILE A 312 5.87 -6.34 19.96
CA ILE A 312 6.18 -7.25 21.07
C ILE A 312 7.25 -8.25 20.64
N LEU A 313 7.12 -8.84 19.44
CA LEU A 313 8.13 -9.74 18.90
C LEU A 313 9.49 -9.03 18.75
N LYS A 314 9.52 -7.80 18.21
CA LYS A 314 10.74 -6.97 18.15
C LYS A 314 11.39 -6.82 19.54
N HIS A 315 10.59 -6.59 20.58
CA HIS A 315 11.07 -6.47 21.94
C HIS A 315 11.75 -7.77 22.41
N VAL A 316 11.11 -8.92 22.19
CA VAL A 316 11.69 -10.25 22.49
C VAL A 316 13.01 -10.46 21.76
N LEU A 317 13.04 -10.19 20.43
CA LEU A 317 14.24 -10.34 19.62
C LEU A 317 15.40 -9.47 20.12
N THR A 318 15.10 -8.28 20.62
CA THR A 318 16.09 -7.34 21.15
C THR A 318 16.61 -7.77 22.52
N GLU A 319 15.73 -8.20 23.43
CA GLU A 319 16.09 -8.74 24.75
C GLU A 319 17.03 -9.95 24.64
N GLU A 320 16.70 -10.87 23.74
CA GLU A 320 17.47 -12.10 23.48
C GLU A 320 18.71 -11.87 22.61
N ARG A 321 19.01 -10.61 22.22
CA ARG A 321 20.15 -10.22 21.36
C ARG A 321 20.23 -11.01 20.05
N ILE A 322 19.09 -11.46 19.52
CA ILE A 322 19.01 -12.27 18.30
C ILE A 322 19.62 -11.57 17.09
N PRO A 323 19.41 -10.26 16.85
CA PRO A 323 20.06 -9.54 15.75
C PRO A 323 21.58 -9.60 15.82
N GLN A 324 22.16 -9.47 17.02
CA GLN A 324 23.61 -9.52 17.23
C GLN A 324 24.15 -10.93 16.97
N LEU A 325 23.46 -11.97 17.45
CA LEU A 325 23.86 -13.36 17.22
C LEU A 325 23.83 -13.72 15.73
N ILE A 326 22.84 -13.24 14.98
CA ILE A 326 22.76 -13.44 13.53
C ILE A 326 23.92 -12.72 12.83
N THR A 327 24.20 -11.47 13.21
CA THR A 327 25.30 -10.70 12.64
C THR A 327 26.65 -11.37 12.90
N GLU A 328 26.91 -11.82 14.12
CA GLU A 328 28.14 -12.53 14.48
C GLU A 328 28.29 -13.86 13.71
N ALA A 329 27.20 -14.61 13.57
CA ALA A 329 27.18 -15.84 12.80
C ALA A 329 27.51 -15.61 11.32
N LEU A 330 26.95 -14.56 10.72
CA LEU A 330 27.20 -14.20 9.32
C LEU A 330 28.65 -13.73 9.09
N LEU A 331 29.17 -12.92 10.00
CA LEU A 331 30.56 -12.44 9.94
C LEU A 331 31.54 -13.60 10.14
N SER A 332 31.29 -14.51 11.10
CA SER A 332 32.13 -15.68 11.33
C SER A 332 32.11 -16.68 10.17
N ALA A 333 31.00 -16.74 9.42
CA ALA A 333 30.89 -17.52 8.19
C ALA A 333 31.58 -16.86 6.97
N GLY A 334 32.20 -15.68 7.15
CA GLY A 334 32.90 -14.96 6.07
C GLY A 334 31.97 -14.29 5.06
N PHE A 335 30.71 -14.04 5.42
CA PHE A 335 29.77 -13.38 4.53
C PHE A 335 30.08 -11.88 4.39
N GLY A 336 30.41 -11.47 3.17
CA GLY A 336 30.51 -10.06 2.82
C GLY A 336 29.13 -9.42 2.57
N PRO A 337 29.10 -8.07 2.36
CA PRO A 337 27.84 -7.33 2.17
C PRO A 337 26.93 -7.89 1.06
N ILE A 338 27.51 -8.36 -0.05
CA ILE A 338 26.76 -8.92 -1.18
C ILE A 338 26.06 -10.21 -0.75
N MET A 339 26.77 -11.09 -0.06
CA MET A 339 26.20 -12.38 0.40
C MET A 339 25.12 -12.17 1.45
N PHE A 340 25.28 -11.19 2.32
CA PHE A 340 24.25 -10.74 3.26
C PHE A 340 22.97 -10.33 2.52
N LEU A 341 23.07 -9.47 1.50
CA LEU A 341 21.93 -9.04 0.69
C LEU A 341 21.24 -10.22 -0.02
N VAL A 342 22.02 -11.19 -0.51
CA VAL A 342 21.46 -12.42 -1.13
C VAL A 342 20.65 -13.21 -0.11
N MET A 343 21.18 -13.39 1.10
CA MET A 343 20.49 -14.12 2.19
C MET A 343 19.20 -13.40 2.61
N VAL A 344 19.24 -12.08 2.79
CA VAL A 344 18.05 -11.28 3.09
C VAL A 344 17.00 -11.42 1.99
N ASN A 345 17.39 -11.35 0.71
CA ASN A 345 16.45 -11.54 -0.40
C ASN A 345 15.83 -12.95 -0.39
N LEU A 346 16.60 -14.00 -0.08
CA LEU A 346 16.06 -15.35 0.04
C LEU A 346 15.07 -15.49 1.19
N ILE A 347 15.37 -14.90 2.35
CA ILE A 347 14.46 -14.89 3.52
C ILE A 347 13.17 -14.16 3.16
N LEU A 348 13.25 -12.98 2.53
CA LEU A 348 12.09 -12.20 2.12
C LEU A 348 11.27 -12.91 1.03
N LEU A 349 11.93 -13.60 0.09
CA LEU A 349 11.26 -14.37 -0.95
C LEU A 349 10.46 -15.55 -0.36
N ILE A 350 11.06 -16.29 0.56
CA ILE A 350 10.40 -17.43 1.22
C ILE A 350 9.31 -16.91 2.16
N GLY A 351 9.63 -15.95 3.02
CA GLY A 351 8.67 -15.39 3.99
C GLY A 351 7.47 -14.71 3.34
N GLY A 352 7.68 -14.05 2.20
CA GLY A 352 6.62 -13.38 1.43
C GLY A 352 5.60 -14.33 0.80
N GLN A 353 5.88 -15.65 0.75
CA GLN A 353 4.88 -16.63 0.33
C GLN A 353 3.83 -16.90 1.40
N PHE A 354 4.14 -16.64 2.66
CA PHE A 354 3.30 -17.00 3.81
C PHE A 354 2.77 -15.78 4.57
N MET A 355 3.45 -14.63 4.45
CA MET A 355 3.17 -13.45 5.27
C MET A 355 2.87 -12.22 4.42
N GLU A 356 2.03 -11.37 4.96
CA GLU A 356 1.78 -10.04 4.43
C GLU A 356 3.04 -9.16 4.59
N PRO A 357 3.37 -8.31 3.61
CA PRO A 357 4.63 -7.53 3.59
C PRO A 357 4.91 -6.72 4.85
N SER A 358 3.89 -6.09 5.45
CA SER A 358 4.08 -5.30 6.68
C SER A 358 4.55 -6.15 7.85
N GLY A 359 3.93 -7.33 8.04
CA GLY A 359 4.30 -8.27 9.10
C GLY A 359 5.71 -8.82 8.92
N LEU A 360 6.05 -9.23 7.69
CA LEU A 360 7.38 -9.75 7.38
C LEU A 360 8.47 -8.69 7.60
N LEU A 361 8.23 -7.45 7.16
CA LEU A 361 9.21 -6.37 7.33
C LEU A 361 9.46 -6.01 8.79
N ILE A 362 8.43 -6.00 9.65
CA ILE A 362 8.61 -5.70 11.08
C ILE A 362 9.48 -6.76 11.75
N ILE A 363 9.43 -8.01 11.29
CA ILE A 363 10.25 -9.10 11.83
C ILE A 363 11.68 -9.01 11.30
N VAL A 364 11.83 -8.84 9.98
CA VAL A 364 13.14 -8.97 9.31
C VAL A 364 13.94 -7.66 9.36
N ALA A 365 13.31 -6.49 9.32
CA ALA A 365 14.02 -5.23 9.25
C ALA A 365 14.86 -4.88 10.50
N PRO A 366 14.47 -5.26 11.74
CA PRO A 366 15.31 -5.08 12.91
C PRO A 366 16.45 -6.09 13.03
N LEU A 367 16.40 -7.21 12.28
CA LEU A 367 17.44 -8.25 12.27
C LEU A 367 18.63 -7.83 11.39
#